data_4752215326d302dc980563f2e3895d5d
#
_entry.id   4752215326d302dc980563f2e3895d5d
#
_cell.length_a   1.000
_cell.length_b   1.000
_cell.length_c   1.000
_cell.angle_alpha   90.00
_cell.angle_beta   90.00
_cell.angle_gamma   90.00
#
_symmetry.space_group_name_H-M   'P 1'
#
loop_
_entity.id
_entity.type
_entity.pdbx_description
1 polymer ?
#
loop_
_entity_poly.entity_id
_entity_poly.type
_entity_poly.pdbx_seq_one_letter_code
_entity_poly.pdbx_strand_id
1 'polypeptide(L)' 'PLAERVRVVEAALAAEEKPATAAELARRFARAQPADILEILQTLVTLGRARPGDAQGTFVR' A
#
# COMPACT_ATOMS: atom_id res chain seq x y z
N PRO A 1 0.59 5.51 15.39
CA PRO A 1 -0.75 5.98 15.07
C PRO A 1 -1.13 5.72 13.63
N LEU A 2 -2.43 5.58 13.39
CA LEU A 2 -2.94 5.18 12.09
C LEU A 2 -2.59 6.18 11.00
N ALA A 3 -2.73 7.46 11.28
CA ALA A 3 -2.47 8.50 10.27
C ALA A 3 -1.03 8.44 9.78
N GLU A 4 -0.09 8.21 10.67
CA GLU A 4 1.31 8.09 10.29
C GLU A 4 1.54 6.84 9.45
N ARG A 5 0.91 5.73 9.83
CA ARG A 5 1.03 4.47 9.08
C ARG A 5 0.50 4.64 7.66
N VAL A 6 -0.62 5.33 7.52
CA VAL A 6 -1.20 5.59 6.19
C VAL A 6 -0.22 6.39 5.34
N ARG A 7 0.38 7.43 5.90
CA ARG A 7 1.34 8.26 5.16
C ARG A 7 2.57 7.44 4.75
N VAL A 8 3.06 6.59 5.64
CA VAL A 8 4.25 5.79 5.37
C VAL A 8 3.96 4.77 4.27
N VAL A 9 2.81 4.13 4.31
CA VAL A 9 2.43 3.16 3.27
C VAL A 9 2.24 3.87 1.93
N GLU A 10 1.60 5.03 1.94
CA GLU A 10 1.42 5.80 0.71
C GLU A 10 2.76 6.18 0.10
N ALA A 11 3.71 6.62 0.93
CA ALA A 11 5.03 6.99 0.45
C ALA A 11 5.78 5.77 -0.11
N ALA A 12 5.64 4.62 0.53
CA ALA A 12 6.27 3.39 0.04
C ALA A 12 5.69 2.99 -1.31
N LEU A 13 4.38 3.11 -1.48
CA LEU A 13 3.75 2.81 -2.76
C LEU A 13 4.23 3.77 -3.84
N ALA A 14 4.35 5.05 -3.52
CA ALA A 14 4.80 6.05 -4.47
C ALA A 14 6.23 5.79 -4.94
N ALA A 15 7.04 5.16 -4.11
CA ALA A 15 8.43 4.85 -4.45
C ALA A 15 8.57 3.61 -5.33
N GLU A 16 7.50 2.82 -5.50
CA GLU A 16 7.54 1.64 -6.34
C GLU A 16 7.47 2.02 -7.81
N GLU A 17 8.35 1.45 -8.62
CA GLU A 17 8.34 1.71 -10.07
C GLU A 17 7.26 0.91 -10.78
N LYS A 18 6.82 -0.19 -10.17
CA LYS A 18 5.82 -1.09 -10.74
C LYS A 18 4.68 -1.24 -9.76
N PRO A 19 3.49 -1.65 -10.24
CA PRO A 19 2.41 -1.98 -9.31
C PRO A 19 2.88 -3.00 -8.29
N ALA A 20 2.50 -2.80 -7.04
CA ALA A 20 2.98 -3.62 -5.93
C ALA A 20 1.81 -4.24 -5.17
N THR A 21 2.03 -5.44 -4.66
CA THR A 21 1.06 -6.10 -3.79
C THR A 21 1.27 -5.68 -2.34
N ALA A 22 0.24 -5.91 -1.51
CA ALA A 22 0.38 -5.65 -0.08
C ALA A 22 1.52 -6.47 0.53
N ALA A 23 1.71 -7.71 0.08
CA ALA A 23 2.79 -8.56 0.59
C ALA A 23 4.16 -7.97 0.25
N GLU A 24 4.30 -7.45 -0.99
CA GLU A 24 5.56 -6.83 -1.39
C GLU A 24 5.86 -5.58 -0.57
N LEU A 25 4.85 -4.75 -0.34
CA LEU A 25 5.05 -3.55 0.47
C LEU A 25 5.32 -3.89 1.94
N ALA A 26 4.68 -4.94 2.46
CA ALA A 26 4.88 -5.32 3.85
C ALA A 26 6.33 -5.69 4.13
N ARG A 27 7.06 -6.19 3.13
CA ARG A 27 8.48 -6.53 3.30
C ARG A 27 9.35 -5.32 3.58
N ARG A 28 8.86 -4.12 3.29
CA ARG A 28 9.62 -2.90 3.52
C ARG A 28 9.55 -2.41 4.94
N PHE A 29 8.71 -3.01 5.76
CA PHE A 29 8.49 -2.59 7.13
C PHE A 29 8.73 -3.75 8.08
N ALA A 30 9.41 -3.48 9.18
CA ALA A 30 9.55 -4.46 10.24
C ALA A 30 8.18 -4.71 10.89
N ARG A 31 7.86 -5.98 11.12
CA ARG A 31 6.66 -6.38 11.85
C ARG A 31 5.35 -6.02 11.16
N ALA A 32 5.39 -5.64 9.89
CA ALA A 32 4.15 -5.35 9.16
C ALA A 32 3.50 -6.64 8.70
N GLN A 33 2.19 -6.71 8.85
CA GLN A 33 1.40 -7.83 8.36
C GLN A 33 0.78 -7.45 7.01
N PRO A 34 0.86 -8.32 6.00
CA PRO A 34 0.25 -8.00 4.70
C PRO A 34 -1.22 -7.62 4.80
N ALA A 35 -1.98 -8.23 5.70
CA ALA A 35 -3.40 -7.90 5.86
C ALA A 35 -3.59 -6.46 6.31
N ASP A 36 -2.74 -5.96 7.20
CA ASP A 36 -2.84 -4.57 7.65
C ASP A 36 -2.45 -3.60 6.55
N ILE A 37 -1.43 -3.95 5.77
CA ILE A 37 -1.02 -3.13 4.63
C ILE A 37 -2.14 -3.10 3.58
N LEU A 38 -2.77 -4.24 3.32
CA LEU A 38 -3.87 -4.31 2.37
C LEU A 38 -5.02 -3.39 2.78
N GLU A 39 -5.37 -3.39 4.07
CA GLU A 39 -6.43 -2.54 4.56
C GLU A 39 -6.11 -1.06 4.33
N ILE A 40 -4.87 -0.67 4.57
CA ILE A 40 -4.43 0.70 4.32
C ILE A 40 -4.49 1.02 2.83
N LEU A 41 -4.04 0.11 1.98
CA LEU A 41 -4.09 0.32 0.53
C LEU A 41 -5.52 0.48 0.05
N GLN A 42 -6.44 -0.34 0.54
CA GLN A 42 -7.86 -0.23 0.18
C GLN A 42 -8.44 1.11 0.64
N THR A 43 -8.03 1.57 1.81
CA THR A 43 -8.43 2.89 2.29
C THR A 43 -7.91 4.00 1.37
N LEU A 44 -6.65 3.88 0.94
CA LEU A 44 -6.07 4.86 0.02
C LEU A 44 -6.83 4.87 -1.31
N VAL A 45 -7.24 3.71 -1.80
CA VAL A 45 -8.05 3.65 -3.03
C VAL A 45 -9.39 4.36 -2.83
N THR A 46 -10.04 4.13 -1.69
CA THR A 46 -11.31 4.78 -1.38
C THR A 46 -11.15 6.30 -1.35
N LEU A 47 -10.02 6.79 -0.86
CA LEU A 47 -9.76 8.22 -0.77
C LEU A 47 -9.25 8.82 -2.07
N GLY A 48 -9.09 8.02 -3.12
CA GLY A 48 -8.58 8.50 -4.40
C GLY A 48 -7.07 8.75 -4.40
N ARG A 49 -6.34 8.16 -3.44
CA ARG A 49 -4.90 8.37 -3.31
C ARG A 49 -4.08 7.17 -3.79
N ALA A 50 -4.76 6.11 -4.23
CA ALA A 50 -4.13 4.96 -4.85
C ALA A 50 -5.13 4.35 -5.82
N ARG A 51 -4.63 3.51 -6.71
CA ARG A 51 -5.48 2.85 -7.71
C ARG A 51 -5.10 1.37 -7.81
N PRO A 52 -6.05 0.49 -8.10
CA PRO A 52 -5.71 -0.89 -8.42
C PRO A 52 -4.81 -0.93 -9.66
N GLY A 53 -3.80 -1.79 -9.63
CA GLY A 53 -2.98 -2.04 -10.81
C GLY A 53 -3.65 -3.02 -11.75
N ASP A 54 -3.04 -3.23 -12.92
CA ASP A 54 -3.59 -4.15 -13.92
C ASP A 54 -3.60 -5.58 -13.42
N ALA A 55 -2.54 -6.02 -12.77
CA ALA A 55 -2.52 -7.36 -12.18
C ALA A 55 -3.33 -7.36 -10.90
N GLN A 56 -4.10 -8.43 -10.70
CA GLN A 56 -4.95 -8.54 -9.54
C GLN A 56 -4.12 -8.49 -8.26
N GLY A 57 -4.61 -7.73 -7.29
CA GLY A 57 -3.94 -7.60 -5.99
C GLY A 57 -2.83 -6.59 -5.96
N THR A 58 -2.56 -5.89 -7.08
CA THR A 58 -1.52 -4.85 -7.10
C THR A 58 -2.14 -3.48 -6.99
N PHE A 59 -1.32 -2.52 -6.57
CA PHE A 59 -1.74 -1.13 -6.38
C PHE A 59 -0.68 -0.20 -6.96
N VAL A 60 -1.15 0.94 -7.42
CA VAL A 60 -0.29 2.04 -7.89
C VAL A 60 -0.76 3.32 -7.23
N ARG A 61 0.12 4.26 -7.16
CA ARG A 61 -0.23 5.57 -6.63
C ARG A 61 -0.90 6.51 -7.66
#